data_d510ba2d903f83645dbbd7841ea6bf16
#
_entry.id   d510ba2d903f83645dbbd7841ea6bf16
#
_cell.length_a   1.000
_cell.length_b   1.000
_cell.length_c   1.000
_cell.angle_alpha   90.00
_cell.angle_beta   90.00
_cell.angle_gamma   90.00
#
_symmetry.space_group_name_H-M   'P 1'
#
loop_
_entity.id
_entity.type
_entity.pdbx_description
1 polymer ?
#
loop_
_entity_poly.entity_id
_entity_poly.type
_entity_poly.pdbx_seq_one_letter_code
_entity_poly.pdbx_strand_id
1 'polypeptide(L)'
;MVYSFSLSYLPFLLINKEVGVDKEGLRYLNLYTIIWYIFLVFMVVSLLLGKSRGLAFYDFAYELNFLLAFAGVFYIIALYKFIRLYKVLPLWIKVCLRVVIIAPIALLILMNPIIGQVESTVTGPHGDNTLGMSLALIPIYYLIIKLLNEGEFKARWNILWIAPTVLYFASVLHRIIIGPLSYNQEWFFQYLTLLYVPLLYRWFKDSNIAPHAKKALLISILAFLFVDIEGNIIFVPEIRWIFHRNDLIVAHAHVAMGIAVFFMVISMFINSIKELQKDIYLNAYLFALLGIFTVLSISGFTQAGVIDIPTHTMWIFQKYSFGCFALIFIIAFIKK
;
A
#
# COMPACT_ATOMS: atom_id res chain seq x y z
N MET A 1 -3.39 7.17 2.82
CA MET A 1 -4.78 7.23 3.34
C MET A 1 -5.82 6.78 2.34
N VAL A 2 -5.93 7.34 1.13
CA VAL A 2 -6.93 6.93 0.11
C VAL A 2 -6.86 5.44 -0.20
N TYR A 3 -5.68 4.87 -0.38
CA TYR A 3 -5.52 3.44 -0.64
C TYR A 3 -5.92 2.56 0.55
N SER A 4 -5.61 2.99 1.78
CA SER A 4 -6.03 2.27 3.00
C SER A 4 -7.56 2.23 3.11
N PHE A 5 -8.23 3.34 2.77
CA PHE A 5 -9.68 3.40 2.68
C PHE A 5 -10.22 2.41 1.64
N SER A 6 -9.67 2.42 0.43
CA SER A 6 -10.11 1.51 -0.63
C SER A 6 -9.87 0.04 -0.28
N LEU A 7 -8.71 -0.29 0.30
CA LEU A 7 -8.38 -1.65 0.74
C LEU A 7 -9.27 -2.13 1.88
N SER A 8 -9.82 -1.23 2.69
CA SER A 8 -10.75 -1.61 3.77
C SER A 8 -12.04 -2.27 3.28
N TYR A 9 -12.41 -2.08 2.01
CA TYR A 9 -13.56 -2.74 1.40
C TYR A 9 -13.29 -4.20 1.00
N LEU A 10 -12.04 -4.63 0.94
CA LEU A 10 -11.67 -5.98 0.48
C LEU A 10 -12.39 -7.11 1.24
N PRO A 11 -12.51 -7.09 2.58
CA PRO A 11 -13.29 -8.09 3.30
C PRO A 11 -14.75 -8.12 2.89
N PHE A 12 -15.38 -6.96 2.72
CA PHE A 12 -16.80 -6.87 2.33
C PHE A 12 -17.05 -7.37 0.91
N LEU A 13 -16.15 -7.07 -0.03
CA LEU A 13 -16.20 -7.57 -1.39
C LEU A 13 -16.09 -9.10 -1.43
N LEU A 14 -15.18 -9.66 -0.63
CA LEU A 14 -15.02 -11.11 -0.50
C LEU A 14 -16.25 -11.77 0.14
N ILE A 15 -16.77 -11.22 1.23
CA ILE A 15 -17.97 -11.75 1.88
C ILE A 15 -19.16 -11.69 0.93
N ASN A 16 -19.32 -10.58 0.21
CA ASN A 16 -20.37 -10.46 -0.81
C ASN A 16 -20.25 -11.54 -1.90
N LYS A 17 -19.04 -11.82 -2.34
CA LYS A 17 -18.77 -12.89 -3.33
C LYS A 17 -19.09 -14.27 -2.78
N GLU A 18 -18.75 -14.55 -1.52
CA GLU A 18 -18.86 -15.88 -0.92
C GLU A 18 -20.27 -16.21 -0.39
N VAL A 19 -20.94 -15.25 0.24
CA VAL A 19 -22.20 -15.49 0.98
C VAL A 19 -23.28 -14.42 0.79
N GLY A 20 -22.96 -13.30 0.13
CA GLY A 20 -23.90 -12.23 -0.17
C GLY A 20 -23.75 -11.00 0.74
N VAL A 21 -24.79 -10.14 0.73
CA VAL A 21 -24.78 -8.81 1.34
C VAL A 21 -25.75 -8.73 2.51
N ASP A 22 -25.28 -8.21 3.64
CA ASP A 22 -26.14 -7.83 4.77
C ASP A 22 -26.61 -6.38 4.60
N LYS A 23 -27.94 -6.17 4.51
CA LYS A 23 -28.55 -4.83 4.29
C LYS A 23 -28.31 -3.89 5.49
N GLU A 24 -28.31 -4.42 6.69
CA GLU A 24 -28.07 -3.64 7.91
C GLU A 24 -26.58 -3.29 8.01
N GLY A 25 -25.70 -4.25 7.71
CA GLY A 25 -24.26 -4.05 7.63
C GLY A 25 -23.88 -2.98 6.61
N LEU A 26 -24.57 -2.90 5.47
CA LEU A 26 -24.35 -1.83 4.47
C LEU A 26 -24.62 -0.43 5.04
N ARG A 27 -25.61 -0.25 5.91
CA ARG A 27 -25.87 1.06 6.54
C ARG A 27 -24.67 1.52 7.37
N TYR A 28 -24.09 0.63 8.17
CA TYR A 28 -22.90 0.94 8.96
C TYR A 28 -21.66 1.14 8.08
N LEU A 29 -21.53 0.37 7.01
CA LEU A 29 -20.45 0.59 6.02
C LEU A 29 -20.57 1.95 5.34
N ASN A 30 -21.79 2.42 5.04
CA ASN A 30 -22.03 3.76 4.51
C ASN A 30 -21.66 4.86 5.53
N LEU A 31 -21.99 4.68 6.82
CA LEU A 31 -21.58 5.60 7.86
C LEU A 31 -20.05 5.67 7.98
N TYR A 32 -19.38 4.52 7.99
CA TYR A 32 -17.92 4.45 7.90
C TYR A 32 -17.38 5.26 6.72
N THR A 33 -17.98 5.08 5.53
CA THR A 33 -17.59 5.78 4.31
C THR A 33 -17.73 7.29 4.44
N ILE A 34 -18.86 7.77 4.96
CA ILE A 34 -19.12 9.21 5.16
C ILE A 34 -18.10 9.80 6.12
N ILE A 35 -17.84 9.15 7.26
CA ILE A 35 -16.89 9.65 8.25
C ILE A 35 -15.47 9.66 7.68
N TRP A 36 -15.12 8.67 6.85
CA TRP A 36 -13.82 8.66 6.18
C TRP A 36 -13.67 9.80 5.18
N TYR A 37 -14.71 10.14 4.41
CA TYR A 37 -14.68 11.31 3.54
C TYR A 37 -14.53 12.61 4.34
N ILE A 38 -15.24 12.74 5.46
CA ILE A 38 -15.07 13.86 6.38
C ILE A 38 -13.62 13.95 6.86
N PHE A 39 -13.03 12.81 7.26
CA PHE A 39 -11.62 12.75 7.63
C PHE A 39 -10.70 13.22 6.50
N LEU A 40 -10.91 12.78 5.25
CA LEU A 40 -10.10 13.21 4.11
C LEU A 40 -10.18 14.72 3.88
N VAL A 41 -11.34 15.33 4.03
CA VAL A 41 -11.52 16.78 3.94
C VAL A 41 -10.74 17.50 5.04
N PHE A 42 -10.89 17.06 6.29
CA PHE A 42 -10.15 17.67 7.42
C PHE A 42 -8.64 17.44 7.32
N MET A 43 -8.20 16.32 6.77
CA MET A 43 -6.80 16.05 6.48
C MET A 43 -6.23 17.09 5.50
N VAL A 44 -6.91 17.34 4.39
CA VAL A 44 -6.49 18.36 3.41
C VAL A 44 -6.48 19.75 4.04
N VAL A 45 -7.52 20.11 4.78
CA VAL A 45 -7.58 21.40 5.49
C VAL A 45 -6.45 21.53 6.51
N SER A 46 -6.16 20.50 7.29
CA SER A 46 -5.04 20.45 8.24
C SER A 46 -3.70 20.73 7.56
N LEU A 47 -3.46 20.10 6.41
CA LEU A 47 -2.23 20.32 5.63
C LEU A 47 -2.15 21.74 5.07
N LEU A 48 -3.25 22.29 4.56
CA LEU A 48 -3.31 23.67 4.06
C LEU A 48 -3.06 24.71 5.17
N LEU A 49 -3.44 24.40 6.41
CA LEU A 49 -3.19 25.23 7.58
C LEU A 49 -1.78 25.03 8.18
N GLY A 50 -0.92 24.26 7.53
CA GLY A 50 0.44 23.99 7.98
C GLY A 50 0.52 23.06 9.20
N LYS A 51 -0.59 22.42 9.59
CA LYS A 51 -0.61 21.43 10.68
C LYS A 51 -0.25 20.05 10.12
N SER A 52 0.99 19.90 9.71
CA SER A 52 1.55 18.64 9.24
C SER A 52 2.52 18.05 10.26
N ARG A 53 2.75 16.76 10.16
CA ARG A 53 3.78 16.01 10.91
C ARG A 53 4.80 15.48 9.91
N GLY A 54 6.06 15.50 10.26
CA GLY A 54 7.14 14.95 9.41
C GLY A 54 7.21 13.43 9.39
N LEU A 55 6.07 12.73 9.42
CA LEU A 55 6.01 11.27 9.39
C LEU A 55 5.65 10.80 7.98
N ALA A 56 6.55 10.07 7.34
CA ALA A 56 6.31 9.50 6.02
C ALA A 56 4.97 8.74 5.95
N PHE A 57 4.13 9.10 4.98
CA PHE A 57 2.78 8.56 4.75
C PHE A 57 1.73 8.89 5.83
N TYR A 58 2.09 9.68 6.85
CA TYR A 58 1.23 10.01 7.98
C TYR A 58 1.35 11.50 8.36
N ASP A 59 1.34 12.37 7.36
CA ASP A 59 1.71 13.79 7.50
C ASP A 59 0.62 14.68 8.11
N PHE A 60 -0.56 14.15 8.45
CA PHE A 60 -1.67 14.93 8.99
C PHE A 60 -1.62 15.05 10.52
N ALA A 61 -2.40 15.98 11.06
CA ALA A 61 -2.46 16.23 12.50
C ALA A 61 -2.94 14.99 13.29
N TYR A 62 -2.30 14.71 14.44
CA TYR A 62 -2.58 13.53 15.25
C TYR A 62 -4.05 13.47 15.69
N GLU A 63 -4.67 14.61 15.98
CA GLU A 63 -6.04 14.72 16.46
C GLU A 63 -7.05 14.08 15.50
N LEU A 64 -6.73 14.04 14.21
CA LEU A 64 -7.58 13.39 13.21
C LEU A 64 -7.67 11.86 13.37
N ASN A 65 -6.77 11.26 14.15
CA ASN A 65 -6.85 9.84 14.48
C ASN A 65 -8.10 9.48 15.28
N PHE A 66 -8.62 10.41 16.09
CA PHE A 66 -9.88 10.18 16.80
C PHE A 66 -11.06 10.05 15.84
N LEU A 67 -11.05 10.79 14.74
CA LEU A 67 -12.06 10.65 13.69
C LEU A 67 -11.93 9.32 12.95
N LEU A 68 -10.69 8.86 12.68
CA LEU A 68 -10.44 7.53 12.11
C LEU A 68 -10.86 6.41 13.06
N ALA A 69 -10.58 6.55 14.36
CA ALA A 69 -11.01 5.58 15.36
C ALA A 69 -12.55 5.50 15.44
N PHE A 70 -13.21 6.65 15.35
CA PHE A 70 -14.68 6.72 15.32
C PHE A 70 -15.23 6.05 14.04
N ALA A 71 -14.64 6.28 12.87
CA ALA A 71 -14.98 5.56 11.65
C ALA A 71 -14.80 4.04 11.85
N GLY A 72 -13.72 3.63 12.52
CA GLY A 72 -13.40 2.24 12.84
C GLY A 72 -14.49 1.52 13.62
N VAL A 73 -15.22 2.21 14.50
CA VAL A 73 -16.37 1.63 15.22
C VAL A 73 -17.45 1.16 14.25
N PHE A 74 -17.83 1.99 13.29
CA PHE A 74 -18.84 1.63 12.28
C PHE A 74 -18.35 0.53 11.35
N TYR A 75 -17.05 0.53 11.03
CA TYR A 75 -16.42 -0.55 10.26
C TYR A 75 -16.54 -1.90 10.99
N ILE A 76 -16.24 -1.95 12.29
CA ILE A 76 -16.33 -3.16 13.10
C ILE A 76 -17.77 -3.66 13.18
N ILE A 77 -18.75 -2.75 13.40
CA ILE A 77 -20.16 -3.10 13.43
C ILE A 77 -20.61 -3.68 12.07
N ALA A 78 -20.24 -3.02 10.98
CA ALA A 78 -20.54 -3.49 9.62
C ALA A 78 -19.96 -4.89 9.39
N LEU A 79 -18.68 -5.10 9.71
CA LEU A 79 -18.01 -6.38 9.55
C LEU A 79 -18.69 -7.48 10.39
N TYR A 80 -19.06 -7.17 11.62
CA TYR A 80 -19.77 -8.10 12.49
C TYR A 80 -21.12 -8.53 11.91
N LYS A 81 -21.87 -7.60 11.29
CA LYS A 81 -23.14 -7.92 10.62
C LYS A 81 -22.92 -8.82 9.39
N PHE A 82 -21.94 -8.51 8.55
CA PHE A 82 -21.62 -9.30 7.37
C PHE A 82 -21.15 -10.71 7.70
N ILE A 83 -20.32 -10.89 8.72
CA ILE A 83 -19.82 -12.23 9.09
C ILE A 83 -20.89 -13.16 9.65
N ARG A 84 -22.02 -12.63 10.12
CA ARG A 84 -23.17 -13.46 10.55
C ARG A 84 -23.80 -14.26 9.42
N LEU A 85 -23.55 -13.88 8.16
CA LEU A 85 -24.01 -14.62 7.00
C LEU A 85 -23.30 -15.98 6.85
N TYR A 86 -22.13 -16.15 7.45
CA TYR A 86 -21.42 -17.43 7.42
C TYR A 86 -21.94 -18.41 8.46
N LYS A 87 -22.19 -19.66 8.04
CA LYS A 87 -22.43 -20.77 8.96
C LYS A 87 -21.15 -21.17 9.71
N VAL A 88 -20.02 -21.17 9.00
CA VAL A 88 -18.69 -21.46 9.56
C VAL A 88 -17.73 -20.38 9.08
N LEU A 89 -17.10 -19.66 10.01
CA LEU A 89 -16.16 -18.58 9.68
C LEU A 89 -14.88 -19.13 9.06
N PRO A 90 -14.53 -18.72 7.84
CA PRO A 90 -13.27 -19.09 7.22
C PRO A 90 -12.06 -18.47 7.96
N LEU A 91 -10.88 -19.10 7.80
CA LEU A 91 -9.67 -18.70 8.51
C LEU A 91 -9.28 -17.23 8.22
N TRP A 92 -9.41 -16.80 6.97
CA TRP A 92 -9.05 -15.43 6.59
C TRP A 92 -9.87 -14.36 7.34
N ILE A 93 -11.17 -14.62 7.60
CA ILE A 93 -12.00 -13.71 8.41
C ILE A 93 -11.53 -13.69 9.86
N LYS A 94 -11.18 -14.85 10.44
CA LYS A 94 -10.66 -14.92 11.81
C LYS A 94 -9.36 -14.10 11.97
N VAL A 95 -8.51 -14.09 10.95
CA VAL A 95 -7.31 -13.26 10.93
C VAL A 95 -7.66 -11.77 10.78
N CYS A 96 -8.52 -11.42 9.81
CA CYS A 96 -8.97 -10.04 9.61
C CYS A 96 -9.59 -9.44 10.87
N LEU A 97 -10.45 -10.19 11.59
CA LEU A 97 -11.07 -9.72 12.84
C LEU A 97 -10.03 -9.35 13.90
N ARG A 98 -8.97 -10.14 14.06
CA ARG A 98 -7.89 -9.83 15.01
C ARG A 98 -7.16 -8.55 14.62
N VAL A 99 -6.83 -8.39 13.33
CA VAL A 99 -6.18 -7.18 12.82
C VAL A 99 -7.06 -5.95 13.00
N VAL A 100 -8.35 -6.04 12.66
CA VAL A 100 -9.31 -4.92 12.76
C VAL A 100 -9.52 -4.48 14.21
N ILE A 101 -9.49 -5.38 15.18
CA ILE A 101 -9.62 -5.03 16.60
C ILE A 101 -8.34 -4.35 17.12
N ILE A 102 -7.17 -4.84 16.71
CA ILE A 102 -5.88 -4.35 17.21
C ILE A 102 -5.48 -3.05 16.51
N ALA A 103 -5.74 -2.90 15.21
CA ALA A 103 -5.24 -1.79 14.42
C ALA A 103 -5.64 -0.39 14.92
N PRO A 104 -6.90 -0.11 15.34
CA PRO A 104 -7.26 1.21 15.89
C PRO A 104 -6.49 1.55 17.16
N ILE A 105 -6.32 0.58 18.06
CA ILE A 105 -5.59 0.76 19.32
C ILE A 105 -4.11 0.99 19.02
N ALA A 106 -3.52 0.16 18.17
CA ALA A 106 -2.13 0.30 17.73
C ALA A 106 -1.91 1.66 17.06
N LEU A 107 -2.84 2.12 16.23
CA LEU A 107 -2.77 3.41 15.55
C LEU A 107 -2.78 4.59 16.53
N LEU A 108 -3.64 4.56 17.54
CA LEU A 108 -3.70 5.60 18.56
C LEU A 108 -2.43 5.65 19.44
N ILE A 109 -1.84 4.51 19.74
CA ILE A 109 -0.63 4.41 20.58
C ILE A 109 0.61 4.73 19.75
N LEU A 110 0.82 4.05 18.63
CA LEU A 110 2.04 4.16 17.83
C LEU A 110 2.19 5.51 17.13
N MET A 111 1.06 6.17 16.81
CA MET A 111 1.07 7.48 16.16
C MET A 111 0.99 8.65 17.15
N ASN A 112 0.95 8.36 18.46
CA ASN A 112 0.99 9.39 19.47
C ASN A 112 2.35 10.07 19.50
N PRO A 113 2.44 11.42 19.40
CA PRO A 113 3.71 12.14 19.38
C PRO A 113 4.51 12.04 20.68
N ILE A 114 3.85 11.69 21.80
CA ILE A 114 4.50 11.54 23.11
C ILE A 114 5.03 10.13 23.35
N ILE A 115 4.27 9.11 22.90
CA ILE A 115 4.53 7.69 23.20
C ILE A 115 5.18 6.99 22.01
N GLY A 116 4.75 7.36 20.80
CA GLY A 116 5.14 6.70 19.55
C GLY A 116 6.27 7.42 18.83
N GLN A 117 6.67 6.86 17.76
CA GLN A 117 7.68 7.24 16.77
C GLN A 117 8.70 8.30 17.19
N VAL A 118 9.77 7.84 17.77
CA VAL A 118 11.05 8.52 17.70
C VAL A 118 11.58 8.32 16.28
N GLU A 119 11.91 9.41 15.59
CA GLU A 119 12.53 9.35 14.28
C GLU A 119 13.76 8.44 14.36
N SER A 120 13.74 7.32 13.64
CA SER A 120 14.86 6.40 13.62
C SER A 120 16.03 7.07 12.90
N THR A 121 17.10 7.35 13.62
CA THR A 121 18.39 7.81 13.07
C THR A 121 19.17 6.67 12.41
N VAL A 122 18.52 5.59 12.02
CA VAL A 122 19.16 4.41 11.47
C VAL A 122 19.90 4.75 10.17
N THR A 123 21.19 4.48 10.18
CA THR A 123 22.15 4.76 9.11
C THR A 123 22.36 3.54 8.19
N GLY A 124 21.36 2.71 7.97
CA GLY A 124 21.49 1.49 7.18
C GLY A 124 20.18 1.11 6.45
N PRO A 125 20.13 -0.05 5.83
CA PRO A 125 18.88 -0.58 5.29
C PRO A 125 17.87 -0.76 6.40
N HIS A 126 16.58 -0.60 6.06
CA HIS A 126 15.49 -0.75 7.04
C HIS A 126 15.14 -2.22 7.35
N GLY A 127 15.93 -3.14 6.86
CA GLY A 127 16.01 -4.57 7.15
C GLY A 127 14.66 -5.23 7.45
N ASP A 128 14.47 -5.58 8.70
CA ASP A 128 13.26 -6.22 9.18
C ASP A 128 12.01 -5.33 9.12
N ASN A 129 12.13 -4.00 9.17
CA ASN A 129 10.98 -3.10 8.98
C ASN A 129 10.46 -3.19 7.54
N THR A 130 11.35 -3.23 6.55
CA THR A 130 10.96 -3.43 5.14
C THR A 130 10.33 -4.80 4.95
N LEU A 131 10.92 -5.83 5.54
CA LEU A 131 10.37 -7.19 5.53
C LEU A 131 8.97 -7.21 6.15
N GLY A 132 8.74 -6.52 7.27
CA GLY A 132 7.45 -6.41 7.93
C GLY A 132 6.39 -5.73 7.07
N MET A 133 6.75 -4.66 6.35
CA MET A 133 5.84 -3.99 5.40
C MET A 133 5.48 -4.91 4.24
N SER A 134 6.44 -5.60 3.66
CA SER A 134 6.20 -6.58 2.59
C SER A 134 5.31 -7.73 3.08
N LEU A 135 5.55 -8.24 4.28
CA LEU A 135 4.71 -9.26 4.93
C LEU A 135 3.26 -8.83 5.07
N ALA A 136 3.00 -7.55 5.34
CA ALA A 136 1.64 -7.02 5.45
C ALA A 136 0.92 -6.98 4.09
N LEU A 137 1.65 -6.79 2.99
CA LEU A 137 1.09 -6.74 1.63
C LEU A 137 0.75 -8.13 1.08
N ILE A 138 1.51 -9.16 1.42
CA ILE A 138 1.31 -10.52 0.89
C ILE A 138 -0.10 -11.09 1.17
N PRO A 139 -0.65 -11.02 2.39
CA PRO A 139 -2.03 -11.42 2.64
C PRO A 139 -3.06 -10.62 1.83
N ILE A 140 -2.79 -9.34 1.58
CA ILE A 140 -3.67 -8.48 0.78
C ILE A 140 -3.67 -8.97 -0.67
N TYR A 141 -2.52 -9.22 -1.28
CA TYR A 141 -2.44 -9.83 -2.61
C TYR A 141 -3.16 -11.17 -2.68
N TYR A 142 -2.98 -12.02 -1.68
CA TYR A 142 -3.70 -13.30 -1.60
C TYR A 142 -5.22 -13.10 -1.62
N LEU A 143 -5.74 -12.19 -0.80
CA LEU A 143 -7.18 -11.93 -0.73
C LEU A 143 -7.71 -11.28 -2.02
N ILE A 144 -6.93 -10.42 -2.68
CA ILE A 144 -7.31 -9.85 -3.98
C ILE A 144 -7.34 -10.92 -5.06
N ILE A 145 -6.33 -11.79 -5.14
CA ILE A 145 -6.34 -12.92 -6.08
C ILE A 145 -7.55 -13.80 -5.81
N LYS A 146 -7.85 -14.11 -4.56
CA LYS A 146 -9.05 -14.86 -4.16
C LYS A 146 -10.35 -14.15 -4.59
N LEU A 147 -10.42 -12.83 -4.46
CA LEU A 147 -11.55 -12.02 -4.90
C LEU A 147 -11.75 -12.09 -6.41
N LEU A 148 -10.67 -11.97 -7.17
CA LEU A 148 -10.71 -11.87 -8.64
C LEU A 148 -10.78 -13.23 -9.34
N ASN A 149 -10.37 -14.30 -8.68
CA ASN A 149 -10.30 -15.63 -9.27
C ASN A 149 -11.68 -16.19 -9.58
N GLU A 150 -11.88 -16.71 -10.78
CA GLU A 150 -13.09 -17.41 -11.20
C GLU A 150 -12.94 -18.90 -10.81
N GLY A 151 -13.63 -19.31 -9.74
CA GLY A 151 -13.54 -20.66 -9.18
C GLY A 151 -12.78 -20.72 -7.85
N GLU A 152 -12.38 -21.93 -7.45
CA GLU A 152 -11.62 -22.11 -6.20
C GLU A 152 -10.16 -21.68 -6.38
N PHE A 153 -9.69 -20.79 -5.51
CA PHE A 153 -8.28 -20.45 -5.37
C PHE A 153 -7.76 -20.97 -4.03
N LYS A 154 -6.85 -21.94 -4.09
CA LYS A 154 -6.17 -22.50 -2.92
C LYS A 154 -4.68 -22.23 -3.04
N ALA A 155 -4.18 -21.16 -2.43
CA ALA A 155 -2.75 -21.00 -2.27
C ALA A 155 -2.22 -22.07 -1.32
N ARG A 156 -1.26 -22.86 -1.79
CA ARG A 156 -0.56 -23.79 -0.91
C ARG A 156 0.37 -23.00 0.01
N TRP A 157 0.47 -23.41 1.26
CA TRP A 157 1.50 -22.94 2.18
C TRP A 157 2.86 -23.20 1.55
N ASN A 158 3.62 -22.13 1.34
CA ASN A 158 4.88 -22.20 0.65
C ASN A 158 5.99 -21.73 1.59
N ILE A 159 7.14 -22.41 1.55
CA ILE A 159 8.33 -22.03 2.33
C ILE A 159 8.74 -20.58 2.05
N LEU A 160 8.51 -20.07 0.83
CA LEU A 160 8.79 -18.69 0.44
C LEU A 160 7.96 -17.65 1.22
N TRP A 161 6.86 -18.04 1.86
CA TRP A 161 6.08 -17.18 2.75
C TRP A 161 6.35 -17.49 4.22
N ILE A 162 6.43 -18.79 4.55
CA ILE A 162 6.60 -19.23 5.93
C ILE A 162 7.96 -18.80 6.49
N ALA A 163 9.05 -19.02 5.75
CA ALA A 163 10.39 -18.73 6.23
C ALA A 163 10.62 -17.23 6.53
N PRO A 164 10.31 -16.28 5.62
CA PRO A 164 10.45 -14.86 5.95
C PRO A 164 9.54 -14.43 7.11
N THR A 165 8.34 -15.01 7.23
CA THR A 165 7.43 -14.71 8.34
C THR A 165 8.02 -15.13 9.68
N VAL A 166 8.53 -16.35 9.78
CA VAL A 166 9.16 -16.85 11.01
C VAL A 166 10.40 -16.03 11.37
N LEU A 167 11.22 -15.72 10.37
CA LEU A 167 12.44 -14.91 10.57
C LEU A 167 12.09 -13.48 10.98
N TYR A 168 11.03 -12.88 10.44
CA TYR A 168 10.56 -11.57 10.90
C TYR A 168 10.18 -11.59 12.38
N PHE A 169 9.38 -12.57 12.82
CA PHE A 169 9.06 -12.67 14.25
C PHE A 169 10.30 -12.93 15.12
N ALA A 170 11.28 -13.67 14.63
CA ALA A 170 12.54 -13.86 15.30
C ALA A 170 13.32 -12.53 15.41
N SER A 171 13.33 -11.68 14.37
CA SER A 171 13.96 -10.35 14.43
C SER A 171 13.29 -9.43 15.44
N VAL A 172 11.95 -9.43 15.50
CA VAL A 172 11.20 -8.65 16.50
C VAL A 172 11.57 -9.11 17.92
N LEU A 173 11.61 -10.42 18.15
CA LEU A 173 12.01 -10.99 19.45
C LEU A 173 13.46 -10.63 19.81
N HIS A 174 14.39 -10.70 18.84
CA HIS A 174 15.77 -10.28 19.01
C HIS A 174 15.86 -8.82 19.46
N ARG A 175 15.12 -7.91 18.80
CA ARG A 175 15.10 -6.47 19.16
C ARG A 175 14.59 -6.24 20.58
N ILE A 176 13.60 -7.01 21.03
CA ILE A 176 13.04 -6.88 22.38
C ILE A 176 14.00 -7.38 23.44
N ILE A 177 14.71 -8.51 23.21
CA ILE A 177 15.53 -9.19 24.22
C ILE A 177 16.97 -8.70 24.19
N ILE A 178 17.55 -8.53 23.01
CA ILE A 178 18.99 -8.31 22.80
C ILE A 178 19.28 -6.85 22.42
N GLY A 179 18.39 -6.23 21.64
CA GLY A 179 18.54 -4.87 21.14
C GLY A 179 18.56 -4.80 19.61
N PRO A 180 19.04 -3.69 19.03
CA PRO A 180 19.01 -3.45 17.59
C PRO A 180 19.80 -4.52 16.82
N LEU A 181 19.35 -4.78 15.59
CA LEU A 181 20.04 -5.69 14.68
C LEU A 181 21.39 -5.11 14.25
N SER A 182 22.36 -5.97 14.01
CA SER A 182 23.64 -5.58 13.41
C SER A 182 23.45 -5.24 11.93
N TYR A 183 24.41 -4.49 11.35
CA TYR A 183 24.41 -4.11 9.93
C TYR A 183 24.17 -5.29 8.97
N ASN A 184 24.86 -6.41 9.20
CA ASN A 184 24.71 -7.60 8.35
C ASN A 184 23.35 -8.28 8.51
N GLN A 185 22.78 -8.25 9.72
CA GLN A 185 21.43 -8.77 9.97
C GLN A 185 20.37 -7.90 9.26
N GLU A 186 20.50 -6.57 9.29
CA GLU A 186 19.59 -5.66 8.56
C GLU A 186 19.59 -5.98 7.06
N TRP A 187 20.77 -6.18 6.43
CA TRP A 187 20.88 -6.59 5.03
C TRP A 187 20.29 -7.96 4.77
N PHE A 188 20.48 -8.92 5.65
CA PHE A 188 19.87 -10.24 5.53
C PHE A 188 18.34 -10.15 5.48
N PHE A 189 17.73 -9.40 6.40
CA PHE A 189 16.31 -9.21 6.45
C PHE A 189 15.78 -8.42 5.24
N GLN A 190 16.54 -7.45 4.76
CA GLN A 190 16.22 -6.69 3.56
C GLN A 190 16.11 -7.60 2.32
N TYR A 191 17.07 -8.51 2.13
CA TYR A 191 17.05 -9.43 0.98
C TYR A 191 15.94 -10.48 1.06
N LEU A 192 15.42 -10.80 2.23
CA LEU A 192 14.31 -11.75 2.35
C LEU A 192 13.03 -11.27 1.67
N THR A 193 12.86 -9.96 1.48
CA THR A 193 11.70 -9.40 0.77
C THR A 193 11.60 -9.92 -0.65
N LEU A 194 12.73 -10.16 -1.32
CA LEU A 194 12.78 -10.68 -2.68
C LEU A 194 12.16 -12.09 -2.84
N LEU A 195 12.03 -12.85 -1.76
CA LEU A 195 11.39 -14.18 -1.79
C LEU A 195 9.89 -14.12 -2.06
N TYR A 196 9.24 -12.96 -1.84
CA TYR A 196 7.82 -12.79 -2.13
C TYR A 196 7.51 -12.70 -3.62
N VAL A 197 8.47 -12.28 -4.43
CA VAL A 197 8.28 -12.11 -5.87
C VAL A 197 7.92 -13.43 -6.55
N PRO A 198 8.71 -14.51 -6.41
CA PRO A 198 8.35 -15.80 -7.00
C PRO A 198 7.06 -16.37 -6.41
N LEU A 199 6.73 -16.06 -5.14
CA LEU A 199 5.47 -16.44 -4.51
C LEU A 199 4.28 -15.76 -5.19
N LEU A 200 4.31 -14.44 -5.34
CA LEU A 200 3.26 -13.66 -5.98
C LEU A 200 3.09 -14.04 -7.45
N TYR A 201 4.19 -14.22 -8.17
CA TYR A 201 4.16 -14.66 -9.56
C TYR A 201 3.50 -16.03 -9.70
N ARG A 202 3.81 -16.97 -8.82
CA ARG A 202 3.20 -18.30 -8.81
C ARG A 202 1.69 -18.23 -8.54
N TRP A 203 1.27 -17.47 -7.51
CA TRP A 203 -0.15 -17.29 -7.23
C TRP A 203 -0.88 -16.64 -8.40
N PHE A 204 -0.27 -15.63 -9.02
CA PHE A 204 -0.79 -14.98 -10.20
C PHE A 204 -0.93 -15.93 -11.39
N LYS A 205 0.08 -16.78 -11.65
CA LYS A 205 0.09 -17.75 -12.72
C LYS A 205 -0.98 -18.84 -12.52
N ASP A 206 -1.13 -19.32 -11.29
CA ASP A 206 -2.04 -20.40 -10.93
C ASP A 206 -3.50 -19.92 -10.79
N SER A 207 -3.76 -18.61 -10.93
CA SER A 207 -5.09 -18.01 -10.81
C SER A 207 -5.80 -17.90 -12.16
N ASN A 208 -7.12 -18.11 -12.13
CA ASN A 208 -8.01 -17.87 -13.28
C ASN A 208 -8.72 -16.51 -13.10
N ILE A 209 -8.07 -15.45 -13.54
CA ILE A 209 -8.53 -14.05 -13.39
C ILE A 209 -8.89 -13.49 -14.76
N ALA A 210 -9.99 -12.73 -14.86
CA ALA A 210 -10.41 -12.05 -16.08
C ALA A 210 -9.27 -11.13 -16.63
N PRO A 211 -9.12 -11.02 -17.98
CA PRO A 211 -7.94 -10.39 -18.59
C PRO A 211 -7.62 -8.97 -18.10
N HIS A 212 -8.64 -8.11 -17.93
CA HIS A 212 -8.42 -6.72 -17.48
C HIS A 212 -7.94 -6.64 -16.03
N ALA A 213 -8.55 -7.43 -15.13
CA ALA A 213 -8.12 -7.53 -13.74
C ALA A 213 -6.73 -8.16 -13.64
N LYS A 214 -6.44 -9.16 -14.47
CA LYS A 214 -5.14 -9.82 -14.56
C LYS A 214 -4.05 -8.84 -14.98
N LYS A 215 -4.33 -7.96 -15.97
CA LYS A 215 -3.41 -6.90 -16.40
C LYS A 215 -3.09 -5.92 -15.27
N ALA A 216 -4.12 -5.38 -14.59
CA ALA A 216 -3.91 -4.46 -13.47
C ALA A 216 -3.10 -5.09 -12.34
N LEU A 217 -3.44 -6.33 -11.97
CA LEU A 217 -2.71 -7.06 -10.93
C LEU A 217 -1.26 -7.36 -11.33
N LEU A 218 -1.00 -7.69 -12.62
CA LEU A 218 0.36 -7.90 -13.12
C LEU A 218 1.20 -6.61 -13.02
N ILE A 219 0.63 -5.47 -13.42
CA ILE A 219 1.31 -4.17 -13.29
C ILE A 219 1.67 -3.90 -11.83
N SER A 220 0.74 -4.16 -10.90
CA SER A 220 0.98 -4.03 -9.46
C SER A 220 2.13 -4.91 -8.97
N ILE A 221 2.15 -6.19 -9.34
CA ILE A 221 3.19 -7.15 -8.93
C ILE A 221 4.56 -6.75 -9.51
N LEU A 222 4.61 -6.35 -10.78
CA LEU A 222 5.86 -5.92 -11.42
C LEU A 222 6.40 -4.63 -10.80
N ALA A 223 5.52 -3.68 -10.48
CA ALA A 223 5.92 -2.45 -9.78
C ALA A 223 6.41 -2.74 -8.36
N PHE A 224 5.75 -3.66 -7.65
CA PHE A 224 6.21 -4.10 -6.32
C PHE A 224 7.59 -4.75 -6.38
N LEU A 225 7.82 -5.63 -7.37
CA LEU A 225 9.15 -6.22 -7.62
C LEU A 225 10.20 -5.14 -7.90
N PHE A 226 9.89 -4.19 -8.77
CA PHE A 226 10.81 -3.10 -9.12
C PHE A 226 11.20 -2.30 -7.88
N VAL A 227 10.23 -1.88 -7.08
CA VAL A 227 10.43 -1.13 -5.83
C VAL A 227 11.28 -1.92 -4.82
N ASP A 228 11.06 -3.21 -4.72
CA ASP A 228 11.80 -4.06 -3.78
C ASP A 228 13.27 -4.20 -4.20
N ILE A 229 13.54 -4.37 -5.50
CA ILE A 229 14.90 -4.37 -6.06
C ILE A 229 15.57 -3.00 -5.90
N GLU A 230 14.88 -1.93 -6.29
CA GLU A 230 15.38 -0.56 -6.18
C GLU A 230 15.66 -0.21 -4.72
N GLY A 231 14.76 -0.57 -3.79
CA GLY A 231 14.92 -0.40 -2.36
C GLY A 231 16.18 -1.06 -1.80
N ASN A 232 16.60 -2.20 -2.37
CA ASN A 232 17.89 -2.81 -2.03
C ASN A 232 19.08 -2.00 -2.58
N ILE A 233 18.97 -1.45 -3.78
CA ILE A 233 20.05 -0.69 -4.43
C ILE A 233 20.29 0.64 -3.70
N ILE A 234 19.24 1.39 -3.38
CA ILE A 234 19.37 2.73 -2.79
C ILE A 234 20.01 2.74 -1.40
N PHE A 235 20.09 1.59 -0.72
CA PHE A 235 20.76 1.46 0.57
C PHE A 235 22.19 0.95 0.50
N VAL A 236 22.73 0.62 -0.69
CA VAL A 236 24.15 0.25 -0.86
C VAL A 236 25.04 1.41 -0.39
N PRO A 237 25.95 1.19 0.57
CA PRO A 237 26.71 2.27 1.22
C PRO A 237 27.47 3.18 0.25
N GLU A 238 28.07 2.59 -0.80
CA GLU A 238 28.91 3.27 -1.76
C GLU A 238 28.15 4.27 -2.64
N ILE A 239 26.85 4.03 -2.89
CA ILE A 239 26.00 4.86 -3.76
C ILE A 239 24.86 5.54 -3.00
N ARG A 240 24.69 5.24 -1.72
CA ARG A 240 23.58 5.77 -0.89
C ARG A 240 23.53 7.30 -0.90
N TRP A 241 24.68 7.97 -0.95
CA TRP A 241 24.75 9.42 -1.00
C TRP A 241 24.04 10.03 -2.22
N ILE A 242 23.96 9.28 -3.35
CA ILE A 242 23.25 9.69 -4.55
C ILE A 242 21.74 9.71 -4.32
N PHE A 243 21.22 8.71 -3.58
CA PHE A 243 19.78 8.47 -3.46
C PHE A 243 19.16 9.13 -2.23
N HIS A 244 19.94 9.38 -1.19
CA HIS A 244 19.39 9.75 0.10
C HIS A 244 18.99 11.23 0.19
N ARG A 245 17.75 11.50 0.62
CA ARG A 245 17.19 12.82 0.88
C ARG A 245 17.03 13.72 -0.37
N ASN A 246 16.76 13.12 -1.50
CA ASN A 246 16.49 13.84 -2.73
C ASN A 246 15.28 13.26 -3.49
N ASP A 247 15.01 13.75 -4.69
CA ASP A 247 13.86 13.35 -5.49
C ASP A 247 13.91 11.90 -5.97
N LEU A 248 15.03 11.20 -5.90
CA LEU A 248 15.10 9.76 -6.20
C LEU A 248 14.29 8.93 -5.18
N ILE A 249 14.35 9.28 -3.90
CA ILE A 249 13.49 8.63 -2.88
C ILE A 249 12.02 8.93 -3.13
N VAL A 250 11.72 10.15 -3.57
CA VAL A 250 10.33 10.52 -3.92
C VAL A 250 9.87 9.75 -5.16
N ALA A 251 10.73 9.55 -6.16
CA ALA A 251 10.47 8.73 -7.33
C ALA A 251 10.15 7.28 -6.95
N HIS A 252 10.98 6.68 -6.10
CA HIS A 252 10.78 5.34 -5.54
C HIS A 252 9.40 5.22 -4.86
N ALA A 253 9.04 6.19 -4.01
CA ALA A 253 7.74 6.21 -3.34
C ALA A 253 6.55 6.31 -4.31
N HIS A 254 6.71 7.02 -5.44
CA HIS A 254 5.68 7.09 -6.48
C HIS A 254 5.47 5.77 -7.21
N VAL A 255 6.51 4.96 -7.44
CA VAL A 255 6.33 3.60 -7.98
C VAL A 255 5.66 2.71 -6.95
N ALA A 256 6.09 2.76 -5.67
CA ALA A 256 5.51 1.97 -4.61
C ALA A 256 4.01 2.24 -4.42
N MET A 257 3.66 3.50 -4.18
CA MET A 257 2.28 3.88 -3.85
C MET A 257 1.44 4.19 -5.10
N GLY A 258 2.01 4.87 -6.08
CA GLY A 258 1.31 5.32 -7.27
C GLY A 258 1.11 4.20 -8.30
N ILE A 259 2.01 3.24 -8.41
CA ILE A 259 1.84 2.12 -9.35
C ILE A 259 1.47 0.85 -8.59
N ALA A 260 2.32 0.33 -7.71
CA ALA A 260 2.08 -0.98 -7.10
C ALA A 260 0.77 -1.00 -6.30
N VAL A 261 0.60 -0.10 -5.33
CA VAL A 261 -0.61 -0.06 -4.48
C VAL A 261 -1.84 0.44 -5.25
N PHE A 262 -1.69 1.42 -6.13
CA PHE A 262 -2.81 1.92 -6.94
C PHE A 262 -3.38 0.83 -7.83
N PHE A 263 -2.57 0.12 -8.62
CA PHE A 263 -3.05 -0.93 -9.51
C PHE A 263 -3.55 -2.16 -8.74
N MET A 264 -3.03 -2.42 -7.54
CA MET A 264 -3.59 -3.40 -6.61
C MET A 264 -5.03 -3.03 -6.22
N VAL A 265 -5.28 -1.76 -5.84
CA VAL A 265 -6.62 -1.25 -5.50
C VAL A 265 -7.54 -1.26 -6.72
N ILE A 266 -7.07 -0.78 -7.86
CA ILE A 266 -7.88 -0.77 -9.11
C ILE A 266 -8.30 -2.18 -9.50
N SER A 267 -7.42 -3.17 -9.35
CA SER A 267 -7.76 -4.56 -9.68
C SER A 267 -8.97 -5.08 -8.89
N MET A 268 -9.17 -4.63 -7.64
CA MET A 268 -10.33 -5.01 -6.83
C MET A 268 -11.67 -4.54 -7.41
N PHE A 269 -11.67 -3.35 -8.04
CA PHE A 269 -12.89 -2.69 -8.51
C PHE A 269 -13.13 -2.83 -10.02
N ILE A 270 -12.15 -3.35 -10.75
CA ILE A 270 -12.18 -3.37 -12.22
C ILE A 270 -13.39 -4.13 -12.80
N ASN A 271 -13.84 -5.18 -12.12
CA ASN A 271 -15.01 -5.94 -12.55
C ASN A 271 -16.33 -5.22 -12.23
N SER A 272 -16.31 -4.26 -11.31
CA SER A 272 -17.50 -3.50 -10.88
C SER A 272 -17.65 -2.19 -11.65
N ILE A 273 -16.59 -1.67 -12.27
CA ILE A 273 -16.57 -0.39 -12.96
C ILE A 273 -16.15 -0.61 -14.40
N LYS A 274 -17.12 -0.57 -15.32
CA LYS A 274 -16.88 -0.85 -16.76
C LYS A 274 -15.82 0.04 -17.41
N GLU A 275 -15.71 1.29 -16.98
CA GLU A 275 -14.71 2.25 -17.47
C GLU A 275 -13.28 1.79 -17.16
N LEU A 276 -13.05 1.15 -16.01
CA LEU A 276 -11.74 0.60 -15.65
C LEU A 276 -11.30 -0.58 -16.53
N GLN A 277 -12.24 -1.21 -17.25
CA GLN A 277 -11.93 -2.28 -18.18
C GLN A 277 -11.34 -1.75 -19.51
N LYS A 278 -11.42 -0.44 -19.75
CA LYS A 278 -10.83 0.17 -20.94
C LYS A 278 -9.34 0.42 -20.74
N ASP A 279 -8.52 -0.26 -21.50
CA ASP A 279 -7.06 -0.18 -21.42
C ASP A 279 -6.51 1.24 -21.52
N ILE A 280 -7.17 2.12 -22.27
CA ILE A 280 -6.72 3.49 -22.49
C ILE A 280 -6.57 4.26 -21.16
N TYR A 281 -7.47 4.07 -20.20
CA TYR A 281 -7.42 4.80 -18.93
C TYR A 281 -6.33 4.27 -18.01
N LEU A 282 -6.20 2.96 -17.92
CA LEU A 282 -5.14 2.35 -17.13
C LEU A 282 -3.76 2.67 -17.71
N ASN A 283 -3.63 2.63 -19.04
CA ASN A 283 -2.38 2.96 -19.72
C ASN A 283 -2.03 4.44 -19.56
N ALA A 284 -3.00 5.36 -19.69
CA ALA A 284 -2.76 6.79 -19.50
C ALA A 284 -2.27 7.09 -18.08
N TYR A 285 -2.87 6.47 -17.06
CA TYR A 285 -2.43 6.65 -15.68
C TYR A 285 -1.04 6.05 -15.45
N LEU A 286 -0.79 4.84 -15.95
CA LEU A 286 0.53 4.22 -15.84
C LEU A 286 1.60 5.06 -16.52
N PHE A 287 1.31 5.58 -17.72
CA PHE A 287 2.24 6.45 -18.45
C PHE A 287 2.53 7.75 -17.69
N ALA A 288 1.51 8.36 -17.08
CA ALA A 288 1.68 9.54 -16.24
C ALA A 288 2.61 9.28 -15.05
N LEU A 289 2.42 8.17 -14.36
CA LEU A 289 3.26 7.80 -13.20
C LEU A 289 4.69 7.42 -13.59
N LEU A 290 4.87 6.73 -14.71
CA LEU A 290 6.20 6.46 -15.25
C LEU A 290 6.91 7.76 -15.68
N GLY A 291 6.17 8.72 -16.23
CA GLY A 291 6.68 10.05 -16.53
C GLY A 291 7.14 10.79 -15.28
N ILE A 292 6.36 10.77 -14.21
CA ILE A 292 6.75 11.35 -12.92
C ILE A 292 7.98 10.66 -12.33
N PHE A 293 8.01 9.35 -12.34
CA PHE A 293 9.16 8.58 -11.87
C PHE A 293 10.43 9.01 -12.62
N THR A 294 10.35 9.11 -13.96
CA THR A 294 11.49 9.51 -14.79
C THR A 294 11.94 10.93 -14.45
N VAL A 295 11.03 11.89 -14.36
CA VAL A 295 11.37 13.28 -14.07
C VAL A 295 11.96 13.45 -12.68
N LEU A 296 11.37 12.79 -11.67
CA LEU A 296 11.91 12.80 -10.31
C LEU A 296 13.27 12.12 -10.22
N SER A 297 13.49 11.04 -10.96
CA SER A 297 14.79 10.37 -11.01
C SER A 297 15.87 11.27 -11.61
N ILE A 298 15.57 11.95 -12.73
CA ILE A 298 16.47 12.94 -13.35
C ILE A 298 16.74 14.08 -12.37
N SER A 299 15.71 14.63 -11.74
CA SER A 299 15.85 15.68 -10.73
C SER A 299 16.73 15.26 -9.56
N GLY A 300 16.54 14.04 -9.05
CA GLY A 300 17.34 13.50 -7.97
C GLY A 300 18.81 13.29 -8.34
N PHE A 301 19.11 12.81 -9.55
CA PHE A 301 20.50 12.73 -10.06
C PHE A 301 21.13 14.11 -10.22
N THR A 302 20.35 15.12 -10.63
CA THR A 302 20.81 16.51 -10.67
C THR A 302 21.12 17.04 -9.27
N GLN A 303 20.23 16.80 -8.30
CA GLN A 303 20.43 17.20 -6.90
C GLN A 303 21.65 16.52 -6.26
N ALA A 304 21.96 15.31 -6.70
CA ALA A 304 23.17 14.58 -6.29
C ALA A 304 24.45 15.03 -7.01
N GLY A 305 24.35 15.93 -8.00
CA GLY A 305 25.50 16.39 -8.78
C GLY A 305 26.05 15.35 -9.79
N VAL A 306 25.27 14.30 -10.09
CA VAL A 306 25.66 13.27 -11.08
C VAL A 306 25.45 13.76 -12.51
N ILE A 307 24.42 14.57 -12.73
CA ILE A 307 24.12 15.22 -14.01
C ILE A 307 23.86 16.71 -13.77
N ASP A 308 24.04 17.52 -14.80
CA ASP A 308 23.82 18.98 -14.75
C ASP A 308 22.62 19.37 -15.62
N ILE A 309 21.43 19.42 -15.02
CA ILE A 309 20.18 19.84 -15.65
C ILE A 309 19.47 20.83 -14.71
N PRO A 310 18.93 21.98 -15.22
CA PRO A 310 18.21 22.93 -14.37
C PRO A 310 17.00 22.32 -13.66
N THR A 311 17.07 22.19 -12.34
CA THR A 311 16.00 21.59 -11.51
C THR A 311 14.68 22.33 -11.62
N HIS A 312 14.69 23.66 -11.79
CA HIS A 312 13.47 24.45 -11.99
C HIS A 312 12.66 23.99 -13.22
N THR A 313 13.35 23.74 -14.33
CA THR A 313 12.71 23.25 -15.57
C THR A 313 12.10 21.85 -15.36
N MET A 314 12.79 20.98 -14.64
CA MET A 314 12.26 19.65 -14.29
C MET A 314 11.01 19.73 -13.45
N TRP A 315 10.97 20.62 -12.45
CA TRP A 315 9.80 20.87 -11.60
C TRP A 315 8.58 21.34 -12.39
N ILE A 316 8.77 22.26 -13.34
CA ILE A 316 7.69 22.74 -14.21
C ILE A 316 7.18 21.58 -15.06
N PHE A 317 8.08 20.83 -15.69
CA PHE A 317 7.71 19.71 -16.56
C PHE A 317 6.93 18.62 -15.80
N GLN A 318 7.39 18.26 -14.60
CA GLN A 318 6.72 17.31 -13.70
C GLN A 318 5.30 17.78 -13.36
N LYS A 319 5.15 19.03 -12.90
CA LYS A 319 3.88 19.58 -12.45
C LYS A 319 2.82 19.58 -13.55
N TYR A 320 3.19 20.02 -14.75
CA TYR A 320 2.24 20.11 -15.85
C TYR A 320 1.99 18.77 -16.53
N SER A 321 3.00 17.97 -16.77
CA SER A 321 2.81 16.66 -17.41
C SER A 321 1.95 15.73 -16.59
N PHE A 322 2.23 15.59 -15.30
CA PHE A 322 1.41 14.76 -14.40
C PHE A 322 0.00 15.31 -14.25
N GLY A 323 -0.14 16.62 -14.05
CA GLY A 323 -1.46 17.25 -13.93
C GLY A 323 -2.33 17.00 -15.15
N CYS A 324 -1.79 17.12 -16.37
CA CYS A 324 -2.52 16.83 -17.59
C CYS A 324 -2.97 15.37 -17.69
N PHE A 325 -2.10 14.40 -17.39
CA PHE A 325 -2.44 12.98 -17.47
C PHE A 325 -3.41 12.56 -16.36
N ALA A 326 -3.25 13.07 -15.15
CA ALA A 326 -4.19 12.84 -14.06
C ALA A 326 -5.59 13.40 -14.40
N LEU A 327 -5.66 14.58 -15.03
CA LEU A 327 -6.91 15.18 -15.51
C LEU A 327 -7.59 14.32 -16.58
N ILE A 328 -6.83 13.78 -17.54
CA ILE A 328 -7.38 12.86 -18.56
C ILE A 328 -8.02 11.65 -17.90
N PHE A 329 -7.37 11.06 -16.90
CA PHE A 329 -7.89 9.93 -16.15
C PHE A 329 -9.20 10.31 -15.40
N ILE A 330 -9.21 11.46 -14.72
CA ILE A 330 -10.40 11.97 -13.99
C ILE A 330 -11.56 12.25 -14.96
N ILE A 331 -11.29 12.93 -16.09
CA ILE A 331 -12.31 13.22 -17.11
C ILE A 331 -12.92 11.95 -17.66
N ALA A 332 -12.14 10.88 -17.81
CA ALA A 332 -12.63 9.59 -18.26
C ALA A 332 -13.68 8.98 -17.32
N PHE A 333 -13.55 9.22 -16.00
CA PHE A 333 -14.54 8.79 -15.01
C PHE A 333 -15.80 9.66 -14.94
N ILE A 334 -15.67 10.95 -15.28
CA ILE A 334 -16.80 11.89 -15.24
C ILE A 334 -17.69 11.77 -16.48
N LYS A 335 -17.12 11.38 -17.62
CA LYS A 335 -17.88 11.16 -18.88
C LYS A 335 -18.64 9.84 -18.84
N LYS A 336 -19.56 9.71 -17.91
CA LYS A 336 -20.58 8.65 -17.91
C LYS A 336 -21.79 9.06 -18.71
#